data_20adeff8ac1340f4c7c1cad9be44f990
#
_entry.id   20adeff8ac1340f4c7c1cad9be44f990
#
_cell.length_a   1.000
_cell.length_b   1.000
_cell.length_c   1.000
_cell.angle_alpha   90.00
_cell.angle_beta   90.00
_cell.angle_gamma   90.00
#
_symmetry.space_group_name_H-M   'P 1'
#
loop_
_entity.id
_entity.type
_entity.pdbx_description
1 polymer ?
#
loop_
_entity_poly.entity_id
_entity_poly.type
_entity_poly.pdbx_seq_one_letter_code
_entity_poly.pdbx_strand_id
1 'polypeptide(L)'
;ASRVYIPESIWDDVCTRLGNELATVRMGPPEDFTNFVNAVIDEPSFDKLKGFIDRAKADTDAEVIFGGNCDKSVGYFIEPTVILAKKPDYITMSEELFGPVLTVYIYKDDELDQTLDILNNTSIYALTGAIFSQNRYNIEKYTKRLENAAGNFYINDKPTGAVVGQQPFGGARGSGTNDKAGSIFNMIRWVSVRTIKENFVPALNYTYPNFKADIE
;
A
#
# COMPACT_ATOMS: atom_id res chain seq x y z
N ALA A 1 0.86 -6.90 -1.54
CA ALA A 1 -0.28 -6.39 -0.76
C ALA A 1 -0.44 -7.23 0.50
N SER A 2 -0.81 -6.61 1.60
CA SER A 2 -1.10 -7.32 2.87
C SER A 2 -2.56 -7.73 2.96
N ARG A 3 -3.46 -6.95 2.35
CA ARG A 3 -4.91 -7.18 2.37
C ARG A 3 -5.58 -6.82 1.06
N VAL A 4 -6.69 -7.49 0.77
CA VAL A 4 -7.51 -7.26 -0.42
C VAL A 4 -8.99 -7.34 -0.04
N TYR A 5 -9.79 -6.45 -0.62
CA TYR A 5 -11.25 -6.44 -0.51
C TYR A 5 -11.83 -6.78 -1.88
N ILE A 6 -12.62 -7.84 -1.94
CA ILE A 6 -13.15 -8.39 -3.21
C ILE A 6 -14.67 -8.46 -3.13
N PRO A 7 -15.41 -7.97 -4.13
CA PRO A 7 -16.86 -8.15 -4.17
C PRO A 7 -17.24 -9.61 -4.37
N GLU A 8 -18.30 -10.04 -3.71
CA GLU A 8 -18.78 -11.44 -3.71
C GLU A 8 -19.03 -11.96 -5.13
N SER A 9 -19.57 -11.12 -6.01
CA SER A 9 -19.92 -11.51 -7.38
C SER A 9 -18.76 -11.98 -8.26
N ILE A 10 -17.52 -11.61 -7.93
CA ILE A 10 -16.34 -12.02 -8.71
C ILE A 10 -15.39 -12.92 -7.93
N TRP A 11 -15.72 -13.25 -6.68
CA TRP A 11 -14.81 -13.98 -5.81
C TRP A 11 -14.39 -15.34 -6.36
N ASP A 12 -15.31 -16.14 -6.86
CA ASP A 12 -15.02 -17.49 -7.32
C ASP A 12 -14.03 -17.50 -8.52
N ASP A 13 -14.21 -16.56 -9.45
CA ASP A 13 -13.28 -16.40 -10.58
C ASP A 13 -11.91 -15.93 -10.12
N VAL A 14 -11.86 -14.95 -9.22
CA VAL A 14 -10.61 -14.44 -8.66
C VAL A 14 -9.90 -15.52 -7.85
N CYS A 15 -10.60 -16.26 -7.01
CA CYS A 15 -10.05 -17.33 -6.19
C CYS A 15 -9.44 -18.44 -7.06
N THR A 16 -10.17 -18.85 -8.10
CA THR A 16 -9.69 -19.87 -9.05
C THR A 16 -8.41 -19.42 -9.77
N ARG A 17 -8.39 -18.19 -10.28
CA ARG A 17 -7.20 -17.64 -10.96
C ARG A 17 -6.02 -17.49 -10.00
N LEU A 18 -6.27 -16.97 -8.80
CA LEU A 18 -5.25 -16.83 -7.77
C LEU A 18 -4.62 -18.18 -7.41
N GLY A 19 -5.42 -19.22 -7.22
CA GLY A 19 -4.93 -20.57 -6.96
C GLY A 19 -4.05 -21.10 -8.10
N ASN A 20 -4.48 -20.91 -9.35
CA ASN A 20 -3.72 -21.31 -10.53
C ASN A 20 -2.37 -20.59 -10.62
N GLU A 21 -2.34 -19.28 -10.37
CA GLU A 21 -1.09 -18.51 -10.37
C GLU A 21 -0.18 -18.94 -9.22
N LEU A 22 -0.71 -19.10 -8.00
CA LEU A 22 0.07 -19.54 -6.84
C LEU A 22 0.70 -20.91 -7.06
N ALA A 23 0.04 -21.83 -7.76
CA ALA A 23 0.58 -23.15 -8.10
C ALA A 23 1.83 -23.08 -9.00
N THR A 24 2.05 -21.97 -9.69
CA THR A 24 3.23 -21.73 -10.52
C THR A 24 4.39 -21.08 -9.75
N VAL A 25 4.14 -20.55 -8.56
CA VAL A 25 5.14 -19.85 -7.75
C VAL A 25 6.14 -20.83 -7.17
N ARG A 26 7.40 -20.68 -7.53
CA ARG A 26 8.50 -21.45 -6.99
C ARG A 26 9.12 -20.71 -5.80
N MET A 27 9.45 -21.48 -4.77
CA MET A 27 10.11 -20.98 -3.56
C MET A 27 11.43 -21.71 -3.36
N GLY A 28 12.50 -20.99 -3.04
CA GLY A 28 13.83 -21.56 -2.82
C GLY A 28 14.91 -20.49 -2.63
N PRO A 29 16.18 -20.89 -2.70
CA PRO A 29 17.29 -19.98 -2.48
C PRO A 29 17.39 -18.90 -3.58
N PRO A 30 17.93 -17.70 -3.27
CA PRO A 30 17.99 -16.57 -4.18
C PRO A 30 18.97 -16.72 -5.34
N GLU A 31 19.90 -17.68 -5.26
CA GLU A 31 20.85 -17.99 -6.34
C GLU A 31 20.18 -18.66 -7.55
N ASP A 32 19.05 -19.31 -7.35
CA ASP A 32 18.21 -19.82 -8.44
C ASP A 32 17.14 -18.79 -8.80
N PHE A 33 17.37 -18.03 -9.87
CA PHE A 33 16.47 -17.01 -10.39
C PHE A 33 15.12 -17.51 -10.89
N THR A 34 14.89 -18.83 -10.90
CA THR A 34 13.56 -19.39 -11.16
C THR A 34 12.68 -19.37 -9.92
N ASN A 35 13.24 -19.13 -8.73
CA ASN A 35 12.48 -18.97 -7.50
C ASN A 35 11.95 -17.54 -7.39
N PHE A 36 10.63 -17.40 -7.34
CA PHE A 36 9.97 -16.10 -7.16
C PHE A 36 9.93 -15.66 -5.70
N VAL A 37 9.84 -16.62 -4.76
CA VAL A 37 9.80 -16.37 -3.33
C VAL A 37 11.03 -16.97 -2.66
N ASN A 38 11.68 -16.20 -1.81
CA ASN A 38 12.84 -16.62 -1.02
C ASN A 38 12.48 -16.68 0.47
N ALA A 39 13.46 -17.03 1.31
CA ALA A 39 13.32 -17.03 2.75
C ALA A 39 12.99 -15.63 3.28
N VAL A 40 12.25 -15.54 4.38
CA VAL A 40 12.06 -14.30 5.12
C VAL A 40 13.36 -13.91 5.85
N ILE A 41 13.46 -12.66 6.29
CA ILE A 41 14.74 -12.04 6.66
C ILE A 41 15.45 -12.71 7.84
N ASP A 42 14.70 -13.19 8.84
CA ASP A 42 15.28 -13.77 10.07
C ASP A 42 14.30 -14.70 10.79
N GLU A 43 14.77 -15.36 11.84
CA GLU A 43 13.97 -16.25 12.67
C GLU A 43 12.81 -15.56 13.41
N PRO A 44 12.98 -14.37 14.01
CA PRO A 44 11.85 -13.64 14.58
C PRO A 44 10.73 -13.35 13.60
N SER A 45 11.07 -12.97 12.36
CA SER A 45 10.08 -12.77 11.27
C SER A 45 9.39 -14.08 10.90
N PHE A 46 10.14 -15.16 10.80
CA PHE A 46 9.58 -16.49 10.54
C PHE A 46 8.60 -16.92 11.63
N ASP A 47 9.00 -16.85 12.90
CA ASP A 47 8.19 -17.28 14.04
C ASP A 47 6.94 -16.40 14.19
N LYS A 48 7.05 -15.07 13.97
CA LYS A 48 5.91 -14.16 13.92
C LYS A 48 4.90 -14.58 12.86
N LEU A 49 5.35 -14.75 11.62
CA LEU A 49 4.49 -15.10 10.48
C LEU A 49 3.83 -16.47 10.67
N LYS A 50 4.61 -17.47 11.08
CA LYS A 50 4.09 -18.79 11.42
C LYS A 50 3.02 -18.72 12.51
N GLY A 51 3.23 -17.92 13.55
CA GLY A 51 2.25 -17.73 14.61
C GLY A 51 0.91 -17.17 14.11
N PHE A 52 0.92 -16.22 13.18
CA PHE A 52 -0.30 -15.68 12.55
C PHE A 52 -0.99 -16.71 11.64
N ILE A 53 -0.21 -17.49 10.88
CA ILE A 53 -0.74 -18.55 10.02
C ILE A 53 -1.37 -19.68 10.87
N ASP A 54 -0.68 -20.13 11.92
CA ASP A 54 -1.19 -21.16 12.83
C ASP A 54 -2.47 -20.68 13.55
N ARG A 55 -2.50 -19.42 13.97
CA ARG A 55 -3.71 -18.80 14.51
C ARG A 55 -4.85 -18.82 13.51
N ALA A 56 -4.61 -18.41 12.26
CA ALA A 56 -5.65 -18.40 11.22
C ALA A 56 -6.18 -19.81 10.92
N LYS A 57 -5.32 -20.86 10.99
CA LYS A 57 -5.73 -22.26 10.84
C LYS A 57 -6.64 -22.75 11.97
N ALA A 58 -6.47 -22.21 13.18
CA ALA A 58 -7.21 -22.62 14.37
C ALA A 58 -8.46 -21.75 14.63
N ASP A 59 -8.57 -20.60 13.99
CA ASP A 59 -9.62 -19.61 14.24
C ASP A 59 -10.87 -19.89 13.41
N THR A 60 -12.04 -19.70 14.01
CA THR A 60 -13.34 -19.83 13.32
C THR A 60 -13.64 -18.64 12.42
N ASP A 61 -13.00 -17.49 12.66
CA ASP A 61 -13.20 -16.23 11.92
C ASP A 61 -12.26 -16.09 10.70
N ALA A 62 -11.43 -17.10 10.44
CA ALA A 62 -10.52 -17.13 9.29
C ALA A 62 -10.39 -18.53 8.71
N GLU A 63 -9.87 -18.61 7.49
CA GLU A 63 -9.52 -19.85 6.81
C GLU A 63 -8.25 -19.64 5.99
N VAL A 64 -7.29 -20.55 6.08
CA VAL A 64 -6.13 -20.58 5.18
C VAL A 64 -6.53 -21.33 3.92
N ILE A 65 -6.79 -20.62 2.84
CA ILE A 65 -7.31 -21.20 1.58
C ILE A 65 -6.19 -21.62 0.61
N PHE A 66 -5.00 -21.04 0.72
CA PHE A 66 -3.81 -21.43 -0.05
C PHE A 66 -2.56 -21.34 0.83
N GLY A 67 -1.60 -22.22 0.60
CA GLY A 67 -0.31 -22.22 1.27
C GLY A 67 -0.39 -22.63 2.75
N GLY A 68 0.32 -21.88 3.58
CA GLY A 68 0.32 -22.08 5.04
C GLY A 68 1.40 -23.03 5.56
N ASN A 69 2.29 -23.54 4.70
CA ASN A 69 3.44 -24.32 5.12
C ASN A 69 4.61 -23.42 5.49
N CYS A 70 5.29 -23.76 6.58
CA CYS A 70 6.44 -23.03 7.10
C CYS A 70 7.54 -24.03 7.43
N ASP A 71 8.74 -23.84 6.86
CA ASP A 71 9.87 -24.71 7.07
C ASP A 71 11.14 -23.88 7.36
N LYS A 72 11.80 -24.16 8.49
CA LYS A 72 13.08 -23.54 8.85
C LYS A 72 14.24 -24.53 8.93
N SER A 73 14.09 -25.72 8.35
CA SER A 73 15.13 -26.77 8.40
C SER A 73 16.38 -26.39 7.58
N VAL A 74 16.22 -25.63 6.48
CA VAL A 74 17.31 -25.18 5.61
C VAL A 74 17.34 -23.67 5.43
N GLY A 75 16.29 -22.96 5.88
CA GLY A 75 16.13 -21.51 5.78
C GLY A 75 14.75 -21.12 6.27
N TYR A 76 14.52 -19.83 6.47
CA TYR A 76 13.25 -19.32 7.01
C TYR A 76 12.19 -19.21 5.91
N PHE A 77 11.75 -20.35 5.37
CA PHE A 77 10.82 -20.41 4.27
C PHE A 77 9.37 -20.43 4.73
N ILE A 78 8.59 -19.50 4.19
CA ILE A 78 7.14 -19.41 4.37
C ILE A 78 6.49 -19.45 2.99
N GLU A 79 5.65 -20.45 2.79
CA GLU A 79 4.89 -20.57 1.56
C GLU A 79 3.96 -19.37 1.36
N PRO A 80 3.82 -18.82 0.13
CA PRO A 80 2.82 -17.80 -0.16
C PRO A 80 1.44 -18.24 0.33
N THR A 81 0.93 -17.53 1.31
CA THR A 81 -0.25 -17.91 2.08
C THR A 81 -1.38 -16.93 1.85
N VAL A 82 -2.58 -17.44 1.60
CA VAL A 82 -3.79 -16.63 1.50
C VAL A 82 -4.75 -17.01 2.62
N ILE A 83 -5.13 -16.02 3.41
CA ILE A 83 -6.08 -16.12 4.51
C ILE A 83 -7.38 -15.45 4.07
N LEU A 84 -8.48 -16.18 4.11
CA LEU A 84 -9.83 -15.65 3.95
C LEU A 84 -10.36 -15.24 5.33
N ALA A 85 -10.52 -13.94 5.54
CA ALA A 85 -11.10 -13.39 6.76
C ALA A 85 -12.62 -13.30 6.63
N LYS A 86 -13.36 -13.79 7.61
CA LYS A 86 -14.83 -13.69 7.68
C LYS A 86 -15.32 -12.36 8.24
N LYS A 87 -14.40 -11.59 8.84
CA LYS A 87 -14.66 -10.26 9.42
C LYS A 87 -13.64 -9.24 8.88
N PRO A 88 -14.06 -8.01 8.59
CA PRO A 88 -13.17 -7.00 8.02
C PRO A 88 -12.12 -6.48 9.01
N ASP A 89 -12.31 -6.70 10.30
CA ASP A 89 -11.41 -6.33 11.40
C ASP A 89 -10.55 -7.49 11.90
N TYR A 90 -10.51 -8.61 11.16
CA TYR A 90 -9.64 -9.73 11.51
C TYR A 90 -8.18 -9.24 11.62
N ILE A 91 -7.44 -9.76 12.59
CA ILE A 91 -6.13 -9.22 12.97
C ILE A 91 -5.15 -9.09 11.81
N THR A 92 -5.14 -10.02 10.87
CA THR A 92 -4.24 -9.97 9.70
C THR A 92 -4.68 -8.95 8.63
N MET A 93 -5.87 -8.34 8.78
CA MET A 93 -6.30 -7.19 7.97
C MET A 93 -5.69 -5.87 8.46
N SER A 94 -5.40 -5.75 9.76
CA SER A 94 -4.91 -4.51 10.38
C SER A 94 -3.41 -4.52 10.66
N GLU A 95 -2.86 -5.69 11.03
CA GLU A 95 -1.44 -5.83 11.37
C GLU A 95 -0.55 -5.94 10.13
N GLU A 96 0.60 -5.27 10.19
CA GLU A 96 1.63 -5.42 9.16
C GLU A 96 2.51 -6.64 9.47
N LEU A 97 2.30 -7.73 8.71
CA LEU A 97 3.01 -8.98 8.91
C LEU A 97 4.42 -8.97 8.33
N PHE A 98 4.61 -8.29 7.23
CA PHE A 98 5.89 -8.18 6.49
C PHE A 98 6.41 -9.51 5.96
N GLY A 99 5.55 -10.28 5.30
CA GLY A 99 5.87 -11.59 4.72
C GLY A 99 4.92 -12.01 3.61
N PRO A 100 5.07 -13.20 3.04
CA PRO A 100 4.26 -13.68 1.93
C PRO A 100 2.86 -14.14 2.38
N VAL A 101 2.16 -13.28 3.10
CA VAL A 101 0.80 -13.52 3.62
C VAL A 101 -0.13 -12.45 3.09
N LEU A 102 -1.17 -12.88 2.40
CA LEU A 102 -2.25 -12.04 1.89
C LEU A 102 -3.54 -12.36 2.64
N THR A 103 -4.22 -11.35 3.17
CA THR A 103 -5.55 -11.53 3.75
C THR A 103 -6.62 -10.98 2.83
N VAL A 104 -7.63 -11.78 2.54
CA VAL A 104 -8.77 -11.44 1.69
C VAL A 104 -10.01 -11.28 2.55
N TYR A 105 -10.76 -10.21 2.33
CA TYR A 105 -12.11 -10.02 2.84
C TYR A 105 -13.08 -9.89 1.66
N ILE A 106 -14.14 -10.71 1.67
CA ILE A 106 -15.20 -10.67 0.66
C ILE A 106 -16.33 -9.80 1.18
N TYR A 107 -16.72 -8.80 0.40
CA TYR A 107 -17.84 -7.93 0.73
C TYR A 107 -18.99 -8.10 -0.25
N LYS A 108 -20.23 -7.84 0.19
CA LYS A 108 -21.40 -7.86 -0.68
C LYS A 108 -21.39 -6.68 -1.64
N ASP A 109 -21.81 -6.90 -2.87
CA ASP A 109 -21.75 -5.89 -3.94
C ASP A 109 -22.47 -4.58 -3.60
N ASP A 110 -23.53 -4.64 -2.80
CA ASP A 110 -24.29 -3.49 -2.31
C ASP A 110 -23.66 -2.79 -1.08
N GLU A 111 -22.63 -3.39 -0.45
CA GLU A 111 -21.92 -2.84 0.72
C GLU A 111 -20.62 -2.09 0.34
N LEU A 112 -20.43 -1.75 -0.92
CA LEU A 112 -19.20 -1.13 -1.41
C LEU A 112 -18.84 0.17 -0.67
N ASP A 113 -19.80 1.07 -0.45
CA ASP A 113 -19.53 2.34 0.23
C ASP A 113 -19.08 2.15 1.68
N GLN A 114 -19.70 1.21 2.38
CA GLN A 114 -19.29 0.81 3.72
C GLN A 114 -17.90 0.16 3.71
N THR A 115 -17.62 -0.66 2.70
CA THR A 115 -16.31 -1.32 2.53
C THR A 115 -15.20 -0.31 2.29
N LEU A 116 -15.45 0.77 1.54
CA LEU A 116 -14.47 1.86 1.36
C LEU A 116 -14.16 2.57 2.68
N ASP A 117 -15.15 2.78 3.55
CA ASP A 117 -14.94 3.35 4.89
C ASP A 117 -14.16 2.39 5.80
N ILE A 118 -14.48 1.10 5.76
CA ILE A 118 -13.74 0.06 6.47
C ILE A 118 -12.28 0.06 6.01
N LEU A 119 -12.03 -0.04 4.69
CA LEU A 119 -10.68 -0.05 4.11
C LEU A 119 -9.87 1.17 4.55
N ASN A 120 -10.49 2.36 4.54
CA ASN A 120 -9.84 3.60 4.92
C ASN A 120 -9.43 3.64 6.41
N ASN A 121 -10.13 2.90 7.27
CA ASN A 121 -9.94 2.93 8.72
C ASN A 121 -9.30 1.67 9.31
N THR A 122 -9.09 0.61 8.52
CA THR A 122 -8.60 -0.70 9.02
C THR A 122 -7.18 -0.63 9.57
N SER A 123 -6.31 0.23 9.02
CA SER A 123 -4.90 0.31 9.42
C SER A 123 -4.45 1.74 9.61
N ILE A 124 -3.49 1.94 10.51
CA ILE A 124 -2.80 3.22 10.69
C ILE A 124 -1.84 3.52 9.54
N TYR A 125 -1.49 2.53 8.73
CA TYR A 125 -0.56 2.67 7.62
C TYR A 125 -1.27 3.09 6.32
N ALA A 126 -0.57 3.89 5.51
CA ALA A 126 -1.04 4.38 4.21
C ALA A 126 0.14 4.53 3.23
N LEU A 127 0.89 3.44 3.01
CA LEU A 127 2.05 3.46 2.11
C LEU A 127 1.63 3.34 0.66
N THR A 128 1.06 2.21 0.29
CA THR A 128 0.63 1.91 -1.07
C THR A 128 -0.76 1.29 -1.09
N GLY A 129 -1.48 1.51 -2.18
CA GLY A 129 -2.77 0.88 -2.42
C GLY A 129 -3.12 0.90 -3.90
N ALA A 130 -3.98 -0.02 -4.32
CA ALA A 130 -4.49 -0.08 -5.68
C ALA A 130 -6.00 -0.30 -5.71
N ILE A 131 -6.63 0.22 -6.74
CA ILE A 131 -8.01 -0.10 -7.13
C ILE A 131 -8.03 -0.69 -8.53
N PHE A 132 -8.95 -1.60 -8.76
CA PHE A 132 -9.18 -2.23 -10.07
C PHE A 132 -10.62 -1.97 -10.51
N SER A 133 -10.80 -1.30 -11.64
CA SER A 133 -12.10 -1.04 -12.25
C SER A 133 -11.95 -0.60 -13.70
N GLN A 134 -12.87 -0.98 -14.55
CA GLN A 134 -13.01 -0.45 -15.93
C GLN A 134 -13.99 0.73 -15.98
N ASN A 135 -14.82 0.90 -14.96
CA ASN A 135 -15.79 1.98 -14.88
C ASN A 135 -15.15 3.28 -14.39
N ARG A 136 -15.12 4.30 -15.25
CA ARG A 136 -14.47 5.58 -14.96
C ARG A 136 -15.09 6.33 -13.77
N TYR A 137 -16.41 6.25 -13.61
CA TYR A 137 -17.10 6.85 -12.46
C TYR A 137 -16.70 6.18 -11.13
N ASN A 138 -16.55 4.86 -11.15
CA ASN A 138 -16.08 4.12 -9.97
C ASN A 138 -14.63 4.49 -9.63
N ILE A 139 -13.76 4.60 -10.63
CA ILE A 139 -12.37 5.01 -10.43
C ILE A 139 -12.31 6.39 -9.76
N GLU A 140 -13.07 7.37 -10.27
CA GLU A 140 -13.13 8.72 -9.70
C GLU A 140 -13.67 8.69 -8.25
N LYS A 141 -14.78 7.99 -8.03
CA LYS A 141 -15.40 7.83 -6.71
C LYS A 141 -14.41 7.23 -5.69
N TYR A 142 -13.76 6.12 -6.06
CA TYR A 142 -12.84 5.43 -5.15
C TYR A 142 -11.58 6.25 -4.90
N THR A 143 -11.02 6.88 -5.92
CA THR A 143 -9.85 7.76 -5.79
C THR A 143 -10.13 8.89 -4.79
N LYS A 144 -11.31 9.50 -4.88
CA LYS A 144 -11.72 10.57 -3.96
C LYS A 144 -11.96 10.06 -2.53
N ARG A 145 -12.64 8.92 -2.37
CA ARG A 145 -12.94 8.32 -1.05
C ARG A 145 -11.68 7.83 -0.35
N LEU A 146 -10.67 7.41 -1.09
CA LEU A 146 -9.44 6.81 -0.59
C LEU A 146 -8.22 7.74 -0.70
N GLU A 147 -8.41 9.06 -0.89
CA GLU A 147 -7.34 10.03 -1.10
C GLU A 147 -6.24 10.02 -0.02
N ASN A 148 -6.61 9.63 1.23
CA ASN A 148 -5.69 9.53 2.36
C ASN A 148 -5.34 8.08 2.74
N ALA A 149 -5.74 7.09 1.96
CA ALA A 149 -5.53 5.67 2.26
C ALA A 149 -4.20 5.12 1.73
N ALA A 150 -3.53 5.85 0.82
CA ALA A 150 -2.24 5.45 0.28
C ALA A 150 -1.44 6.68 -0.20
N GLY A 151 -0.17 6.75 0.16
CA GLY A 151 0.74 7.76 -0.37
C GLY A 151 1.06 7.51 -1.85
N ASN A 152 1.23 6.25 -2.25
CA ASN A 152 1.29 5.83 -3.65
C ASN A 152 0.02 5.06 -4.00
N PHE A 153 -0.83 5.67 -4.82
CA PHE A 153 -2.12 5.15 -5.21
C PHE A 153 -2.11 4.70 -6.68
N TYR A 154 -2.50 3.47 -6.93
CA TYR A 154 -2.44 2.84 -8.24
C TYR A 154 -3.84 2.52 -8.77
N ILE A 155 -4.03 2.65 -10.07
CA ILE A 155 -5.28 2.33 -10.77
C ILE A 155 -4.98 1.27 -11.82
N ASN A 156 -5.60 0.09 -11.68
CA ASN A 156 -5.41 -1.05 -12.57
C ASN A 156 -3.93 -1.48 -12.71
N ASP A 157 -3.17 -1.32 -11.63
CA ASP A 157 -1.76 -1.70 -11.56
C ASP A 157 -1.46 -2.35 -10.20
N LYS A 158 -0.33 -3.04 -10.11
CA LYS A 158 0.11 -3.67 -8.86
C LYS A 158 0.33 -2.61 -7.78
N PRO A 159 -0.04 -2.88 -6.51
CA PRO A 159 -0.01 -1.90 -5.43
C PRO A 159 1.39 -1.64 -4.86
N THR A 160 2.44 -1.96 -5.59
CA THR A 160 3.84 -1.83 -5.12
C THR A 160 4.81 -1.76 -6.29
N GLY A 161 6.09 -1.49 -6.00
CA GLY A 161 7.12 -1.47 -7.03
C GLY A 161 7.25 -0.12 -7.74
N ALA A 162 7.22 0.98 -6.97
CA ALA A 162 7.56 2.30 -7.51
C ALA A 162 8.94 2.29 -8.16
N VAL A 163 9.02 2.81 -9.38
CA VAL A 163 10.27 2.90 -10.15
C VAL A 163 10.85 4.28 -9.97
N VAL A 164 12.12 4.34 -9.54
CA VAL A 164 12.85 5.61 -9.37
C VAL A 164 12.86 6.41 -10.69
N GLY A 165 12.52 7.69 -10.58
CA GLY A 165 12.40 8.59 -11.74
C GLY A 165 11.03 8.55 -12.45
N GLN A 166 10.19 7.56 -12.19
CA GLN A 166 8.83 7.49 -12.72
C GLN A 166 7.78 7.77 -11.65
N GLN A 167 7.98 7.24 -10.45
CA GLN A 167 7.03 7.34 -9.34
C GLN A 167 7.77 7.72 -8.06
N PRO A 168 7.71 8.97 -7.63
CA PRO A 168 8.20 9.35 -6.31
C PRO A 168 7.47 8.55 -5.24
N PHE A 169 8.21 8.02 -4.27
CA PHE A 169 7.70 7.06 -3.30
C PHE A 169 7.62 7.66 -1.90
N GLY A 170 6.47 7.49 -1.25
CA GLY A 170 6.30 7.92 0.12
C GLY A 170 4.92 7.56 0.65
N GLY A 171 4.84 7.25 1.94
CA GLY A 171 3.63 6.90 2.65
C GLY A 171 3.11 8.03 3.52
N ALA A 172 1.80 8.05 3.70
CA ALA A 172 1.08 8.92 4.61
C ALA A 172 0.74 8.21 5.94
N ARG A 173 0.11 8.90 6.87
CA ARG A 173 -0.28 8.40 8.21
C ARG A 173 0.91 7.77 8.93
N GLY A 174 0.75 6.59 9.52
CA GLY A 174 1.82 5.85 10.20
C GLY A 174 2.95 5.35 9.28
N SER A 175 2.80 5.45 7.96
CA SER A 175 3.82 5.02 7.00
C SER A 175 4.90 6.07 6.72
N GLY A 176 4.75 7.31 7.19
CA GLY A 176 5.78 8.33 7.07
C GLY A 176 5.26 9.72 6.76
N THR A 177 6.17 10.62 6.40
CA THR A 177 5.91 12.03 6.15
C THR A 177 5.42 12.34 4.74
N ASN A 178 5.37 11.33 3.88
CA ASN A 178 4.98 11.43 2.47
C ASN A 178 5.85 12.39 1.63
N ASP A 179 7.11 12.55 1.96
CA ASP A 179 8.04 13.49 1.31
C ASP A 179 8.44 13.09 -0.11
N LYS A 180 7.93 11.98 -0.62
CA LYS A 180 8.12 11.55 -2.02
C LYS A 180 9.59 11.38 -2.39
N ALA A 181 10.26 10.37 -1.81
CA ALA A 181 11.62 9.97 -2.17
C ALA A 181 11.74 9.79 -3.70
N GLY A 182 12.84 10.30 -4.27
CA GLY A 182 13.01 10.36 -5.71
C GLY A 182 12.39 11.60 -6.38
N SER A 183 11.97 12.59 -5.61
CA SER A 183 11.48 13.89 -6.11
C SER A 183 12.14 15.08 -5.40
N ILE A 184 11.96 16.27 -5.98
CA ILE A 184 12.42 17.53 -5.39
C ILE A 184 11.78 17.79 -4.02
N PHE A 185 10.57 17.30 -3.75
CA PHE A 185 9.89 17.48 -2.46
C PHE A 185 10.68 16.87 -1.30
N ASN A 186 11.33 15.73 -1.54
CA ASN A 186 12.21 15.12 -0.52
C ASN A 186 13.44 16.02 -0.27
N MET A 187 14.02 16.60 -1.30
CA MET A 187 15.22 17.43 -1.20
C MET A 187 15.00 18.70 -0.38
N ILE A 188 13.80 19.27 -0.39
CA ILE A 188 13.44 20.49 0.38
C ILE A 188 13.64 20.28 1.88
N ARG A 189 13.49 19.06 2.39
CA ARG A 189 13.72 18.69 3.81
C ARG A 189 15.17 18.83 4.24
N TRP A 190 16.11 18.81 3.30
CA TRP A 190 17.56 18.78 3.56
C TRP A 190 18.25 20.11 3.33
N VAL A 191 17.50 21.15 2.91
CA VAL A 191 18.04 22.46 2.60
C VAL A 191 17.33 23.57 3.36
N SER A 192 18.08 24.65 3.63
CA SER A 192 17.50 25.89 4.14
C SER A 192 17.36 26.87 2.98
N VAL A 193 16.15 27.18 2.61
CA VAL A 193 15.84 28.06 1.48
C VAL A 193 16.11 29.52 1.88
N ARG A 194 16.90 30.23 1.05
CA ARG A 194 17.17 31.66 1.21
C ARG A 194 16.78 32.41 -0.04
N THR A 195 16.01 33.46 0.12
CA THR A 195 15.67 34.40 -0.97
C THR A 195 16.51 35.65 -0.85
N ILE A 196 17.13 36.06 -1.95
CA ILE A 196 17.89 37.29 -2.06
C ILE A 196 17.22 38.15 -3.11
N LYS A 197 16.94 39.43 -2.77
CA LYS A 197 16.46 40.43 -3.69
C LYS A 197 17.47 41.59 -3.68
N GLU A 198 17.99 41.92 -4.84
CA GLU A 198 18.88 43.08 -5.04
C GLU A 198 18.23 44.06 -6.02
N ASN A 199 18.23 45.33 -5.67
CA ASN A 199 17.84 46.40 -6.56
C ASN A 199 19.08 47.21 -6.94
N PHE A 200 19.37 47.31 -8.22
CA PHE A 200 20.49 48.15 -8.72
C PHE A 200 20.20 49.64 -8.58
N VAL A 201 18.93 50.00 -8.56
CA VAL A 201 18.51 51.39 -8.28
C VAL A 201 17.77 51.36 -6.93
N PRO A 202 18.34 51.91 -5.85
CA PRO A 202 17.71 51.94 -4.55
C PRO A 202 16.39 52.68 -4.57
N ALA A 203 15.41 52.21 -3.83
CA ALA A 203 14.14 52.92 -3.64
C ALA A 203 14.38 54.19 -2.77
N LEU A 204 14.06 55.33 -3.32
CA LEU A 204 14.23 56.63 -2.64
C LEU A 204 12.93 57.13 -2.01
N ASN A 205 11.82 56.45 -2.24
CA ASN A 205 10.52 56.86 -1.74
C ASN A 205 9.87 55.66 -1.00
N TYR A 206 9.25 55.95 0.13
CA TYR A 206 8.55 54.93 0.93
C TYR A 206 7.14 54.64 0.44
N THR A 207 6.57 55.54 -0.41
CA THR A 207 5.21 55.37 -0.92
C THR A 207 5.15 54.42 -2.09
N TYR A 208 4.08 53.60 -2.14
CA TYR A 208 3.74 52.79 -3.31
C TYR A 208 3.06 53.68 -4.39
N PRO A 209 3.08 53.26 -5.67
CA PRO A 209 2.48 53.99 -6.77
C PRO A 209 1.01 54.35 -6.57
N ASN A 210 0.25 53.49 -5.89
CA ASN A 210 -1.18 53.72 -5.60
C ASN A 210 -1.45 54.80 -4.54
N PHE A 211 -0.43 55.30 -3.84
CA PHE A 211 -0.55 56.45 -2.92
C PHE A 211 -0.27 57.80 -3.59
N LYS A 212 0.13 57.81 -4.85
CA LYS A 212 0.24 59.01 -5.62
C LYS A 212 -1.17 59.41 -6.09
N ALA A 213 -1.61 60.62 -5.76
CA ALA A 213 -2.82 61.14 -6.36
C ALA A 213 -2.68 61.13 -7.88
N ASP A 214 -3.79 60.88 -8.58
CA ASP A 214 -3.84 60.86 -10.03
C ASP A 214 -3.08 62.04 -10.59
N ILE A 215 -2.01 61.77 -11.30
CA ILE A 215 -1.29 62.76 -12.06
C ILE A 215 -2.06 62.86 -13.39
N GLU A 216 -2.89 63.89 -13.54
CA GLU A 216 -3.46 64.25 -14.84
C GLU A 216 -2.39 64.40 -15.91
#